data_93dab3028d4ac12c7ba6cc353ca0ba2a
#
_entry.id   93dab3028d4ac12c7ba6cc353ca0ba2a
#
_cell.length_a   1.000
_cell.length_b   1.000
_cell.length_c   1.000
_cell.angle_alpha   90.00
_cell.angle_beta   90.00
_cell.angle_gamma   90.00
#
_symmetry.space_group_name_H-M   'P 1'
#
loop_
_entity.id
_entity.type
_entity.pdbx_description
1 polymer ?
#
loop_
_entity_poly.entity_id
_entity_poly.type
_entity_poly.pdbx_seq_one_letter_code
_entity_poly.pdbx_strand_id
1 'polypeptide(L)'
;SSTQPASDIYEDEGILMISPGATNPELTQRGYQYIMRTAGLDSSQGPTAAKYILETVKPQRIAIIHDKQQYGEGLARSVQDGLKAANANVVFFDGITAGEKDFSALIARLKKENIDFVYYGGYYPEMGQMLRQARSVGLKTQFMGPEGVGNASLSNIAGDAAEGMLVTMPKRYDQDPANK
;
A
#
# COMPACT_ATOMS: atom_id res chain seq x y z
N SER A 1 -1.00 9.82 8.27
CA SER A 1 -0.77 9.19 9.56
C SER A 1 -0.54 10.23 10.66
N SER A 2 -0.70 9.83 11.92
CA SER A 2 -0.57 10.68 13.11
C SER A 2 0.87 11.16 13.38
N THR A 3 1.86 10.48 12.81
CA THR A 3 3.29 10.76 13.05
C THR A 3 3.72 12.14 12.55
N GLN A 4 3.23 12.56 11.39
CA GLN A 4 3.64 13.84 10.80
C GLN A 4 3.15 15.05 11.61
N PRO A 5 1.87 15.18 11.98
CA PRO A 5 1.45 16.29 12.84
C PRO A 5 2.07 16.22 14.25
N ALA A 6 2.32 15.04 14.79
CA ALA A 6 3.02 14.91 16.06
C ALA A 6 4.47 15.44 15.98
N SER A 7 5.16 15.21 14.87
CA SER A 7 6.55 15.64 14.69
C SER A 7 6.72 17.16 14.71
N ASP A 8 5.70 17.94 14.36
CA ASP A 8 5.75 19.39 14.44
C ASP A 8 5.88 19.85 15.91
N ILE A 9 5.07 19.22 16.78
CA ILE A 9 5.11 19.50 18.23
C ILE A 9 6.47 19.10 18.84
N TYR A 10 6.98 17.90 18.48
CA TYR A 10 8.27 17.43 18.99
C TYR A 10 9.44 18.32 18.55
N GLU A 11 9.41 18.81 17.31
CA GLU A 11 10.41 19.73 16.79
C GLU A 11 10.37 21.07 17.53
N ASP A 12 9.18 21.67 17.70
CA ASP A 12 8.97 22.95 18.37
C ASP A 12 9.42 22.92 19.84
N GLU A 13 9.22 21.79 20.50
CA GLU A 13 9.61 21.59 21.90
C GLU A 13 11.07 21.08 22.06
N GLY A 14 11.81 20.90 20.97
CA GLY A 14 13.18 20.39 20.98
C GLY A 14 13.31 18.95 21.49
N ILE A 15 12.27 18.13 21.32
CA ILE A 15 12.21 16.76 21.81
C ILE A 15 12.58 15.78 20.70
N LEU A 16 13.60 14.94 20.93
CA LEU A 16 14.00 13.91 19.98
C LEU A 16 12.87 12.90 19.75
N MET A 17 12.47 12.75 18.49
CA MET A 17 11.52 11.75 18.02
C MET A 17 12.18 10.82 17.02
N ILE A 18 12.14 9.51 17.26
CA ILE A 18 12.60 8.48 16.34
C ILE A 18 11.40 7.63 15.90
N SER A 19 11.03 7.69 14.62
CA SER A 19 9.92 6.90 14.07
C SER A 19 10.44 5.58 13.48
N PRO A 20 10.01 4.42 14.02
CA PRO A 20 10.39 3.12 13.46
C PRO A 20 9.50 2.66 12.31
N GLY A 21 8.35 3.31 12.06
CA GLY A 21 7.35 2.77 11.13
C GLY A 21 6.73 3.78 10.16
N ALA A 22 6.92 5.10 10.34
CA ALA A 22 6.37 6.08 9.39
C ALA A 22 7.27 6.19 8.15
N THR A 23 6.72 5.87 6.99
CA THR A 23 7.45 5.73 5.72
C THR A 23 7.32 6.93 4.78
N ASN A 24 6.43 7.90 5.08
CA ASN A 24 6.29 9.11 4.28
C ASN A 24 7.61 9.90 4.23
N PRO A 25 8.15 10.19 3.02
CA PRO A 25 9.41 10.91 2.84
C PRO A 25 9.42 12.29 3.53
N GLU A 26 8.32 13.02 3.50
CA GLU A 26 8.22 14.36 4.06
C GLU A 26 8.54 14.43 5.55
N LEU A 27 8.34 13.34 6.30
CA LEU A 27 8.61 13.30 7.73
C LEU A 27 10.03 13.78 8.08
N THR A 28 11.02 13.46 7.24
CA THR A 28 12.44 13.78 7.47
C THR A 28 13.04 14.70 6.39
N GLN A 29 12.21 15.31 5.53
CA GLN A 29 12.66 16.22 4.46
C GLN A 29 12.32 17.69 4.75
N ARG A 30 11.70 17.99 5.89
CA ARG A 30 11.29 19.35 6.29
C ARG A 30 12.40 20.16 6.97
N GLY A 31 13.62 19.61 7.09
CA GLY A 31 14.75 20.28 7.73
C GLY A 31 14.73 20.26 9.25
N TYR A 32 13.89 19.40 9.85
CA TYR A 32 13.79 19.24 11.29
C TYR A 32 15.04 18.61 11.88
N GLN A 33 15.46 19.08 13.08
CA GLN A 33 16.68 18.64 13.76
C GLN A 33 16.42 17.47 14.71
N TYR A 34 15.22 17.40 15.28
CA TYR A 34 14.88 16.42 16.32
C TYR A 34 14.08 15.23 15.77
N ILE A 35 13.76 15.21 14.47
CA ILE A 35 12.91 14.17 13.88
C ILE A 35 13.75 13.22 13.06
N MET A 36 13.82 11.97 13.50
CA MET A 36 14.57 10.90 12.85
C MET A 36 13.69 9.71 12.50
N ARG A 37 14.17 8.84 11.61
CA ARG A 37 13.48 7.63 11.19
C ARG A 37 14.45 6.48 10.95
N THR A 38 14.00 5.26 11.26
CA THR A 38 14.71 4.01 10.94
C THR A 38 13.99 3.19 9.86
N ALA A 39 12.72 3.48 9.55
CA ALA A 39 11.97 2.82 8.48
C ALA A 39 12.43 3.28 7.08
N GLY A 40 12.21 2.42 6.07
CA GLY A 40 12.36 2.76 4.66
C GLY A 40 11.39 3.84 4.18
N LEU A 41 11.53 4.26 2.93
CA LEU A 41 10.76 5.35 2.33
C LEU A 41 9.72 4.83 1.33
N ASP A 42 8.54 5.46 1.32
CA ASP A 42 7.52 5.26 0.28
C ASP A 42 8.03 5.61 -1.12
N SER A 43 8.98 6.55 -1.21
CA SER A 43 9.66 6.90 -2.47
C SER A 43 10.48 5.74 -3.07
N SER A 44 10.79 4.72 -2.29
CA SER A 44 11.40 3.47 -2.79
C SER A 44 10.36 2.38 -2.98
N GLN A 45 9.35 2.32 -2.13
CA GLN A 45 8.33 1.27 -2.13
C GLN A 45 7.42 1.36 -3.35
N GLY A 46 6.91 2.55 -3.68
CA GLY A 46 6.03 2.76 -4.82
C GLY A 46 6.66 2.38 -6.16
N PRO A 47 7.85 2.89 -6.50
CA PRO A 47 8.55 2.50 -7.72
C PRO A 47 8.90 1.00 -7.78
N THR A 48 9.23 0.38 -6.64
CA THR A 48 9.48 -1.07 -6.57
C THR A 48 8.22 -1.86 -6.90
N ALA A 49 7.06 -1.46 -6.35
CA ALA A 49 5.78 -2.07 -6.67
C ALA A 49 5.45 -1.92 -8.17
N ALA A 50 5.57 -0.70 -8.71
CA ALA A 50 5.30 -0.43 -10.12
C ALA A 50 6.20 -1.28 -11.04
N LYS A 51 7.49 -1.36 -10.73
CA LYS A 51 8.45 -2.19 -11.46
C LYS A 51 8.04 -3.66 -11.45
N TYR A 52 7.69 -4.21 -10.29
CA TYR A 52 7.28 -5.61 -10.17
C TYR A 52 5.99 -5.90 -10.95
N ILE A 53 5.02 -4.98 -10.90
CA ILE A 53 3.78 -5.08 -11.68
C ILE A 53 4.11 -5.15 -13.17
N LEU A 54 4.98 -4.26 -13.68
CA LEU A 54 5.33 -4.15 -15.10
C LEU A 54 6.16 -5.33 -15.61
N GLU A 55 7.14 -5.77 -14.84
CA GLU A 55 8.13 -6.74 -15.30
C GLU A 55 7.73 -8.20 -15.00
N THR A 56 7.02 -8.44 -13.90
CA THR A 56 6.70 -9.78 -13.41
C THR A 56 5.24 -10.14 -13.60
N VAL A 57 4.31 -9.31 -13.10
CA VAL A 57 2.87 -9.61 -13.17
C VAL A 57 2.33 -9.38 -14.57
N LYS A 58 2.68 -8.26 -15.21
CA LYS A 58 2.29 -7.88 -16.58
C LYS A 58 0.78 -7.88 -16.81
N PRO A 59 0.00 -7.27 -15.95
CA PRO A 59 -1.45 -7.25 -16.10
C PRO A 59 -1.89 -6.42 -17.29
N GLN A 60 -3.09 -6.71 -17.80
CA GLN A 60 -3.64 -6.01 -18.95
C GLN A 60 -4.54 -4.82 -18.55
N ARG A 61 -5.21 -4.91 -17.42
CA ARG A 61 -6.17 -3.91 -16.95
C ARG A 61 -6.04 -3.71 -15.45
N ILE A 62 -5.50 -2.57 -15.06
CA ILE A 62 -5.13 -2.25 -13.68
C ILE A 62 -6.15 -1.30 -13.07
N ALA A 63 -6.59 -1.57 -11.84
CA ALA A 63 -7.23 -0.59 -10.98
C ALA A 63 -6.30 -0.24 -9.81
N ILE A 64 -6.30 1.03 -9.41
CA ILE A 64 -5.58 1.49 -8.24
C ILE A 64 -6.60 2.04 -7.26
N ILE A 65 -6.58 1.53 -6.04
CA ILE A 65 -7.50 1.89 -4.96
C ILE A 65 -6.69 2.40 -3.77
N HIS A 66 -7.22 3.35 -3.02
CA HIS A 66 -6.57 3.84 -1.79
C HIS A 66 -7.60 4.16 -0.70
N ASP A 67 -7.15 4.24 0.56
CA ASP A 67 -7.98 4.49 1.74
C ASP A 67 -8.23 5.98 2.04
N LYS A 68 -7.86 6.87 1.12
CA LYS A 68 -7.91 8.35 1.28
C LYS A 68 -7.08 8.88 2.45
N GLN A 69 -6.20 8.05 3.02
CA GLN A 69 -5.25 8.49 4.05
C GLN A 69 -3.90 8.84 3.40
N GLN A 70 -3.14 9.72 4.05
CA GLN A 70 -1.87 10.21 3.54
C GLN A 70 -0.91 9.08 3.10
N TYR A 71 -0.82 8.01 3.90
CA TYR A 71 0.02 6.86 3.59
C TYR A 71 -0.48 6.10 2.36
N GLY A 72 -1.74 5.64 2.39
CA GLY A 72 -2.28 4.80 1.32
C GLY A 72 -2.41 5.52 -0.01
N GLU A 73 -2.91 6.77 0.01
CA GLU A 73 -3.02 7.59 -1.20
C GLU A 73 -1.64 7.96 -1.75
N GLY A 74 -0.68 8.31 -0.90
CA GLY A 74 0.69 8.66 -1.33
C GLY A 74 1.36 7.50 -2.09
N LEU A 75 1.27 6.28 -1.55
CA LEU A 75 1.78 5.08 -2.22
C LEU A 75 1.01 4.74 -3.50
N ALA A 76 -0.31 4.83 -3.47
CA ALA A 76 -1.14 4.58 -4.65
C ALA A 76 -0.78 5.54 -5.81
N ARG A 77 -0.55 6.83 -5.51
CA ARG A 77 -0.08 7.81 -6.50
C ARG A 77 1.31 7.47 -7.03
N SER A 78 2.25 7.14 -6.15
CA SER A 78 3.60 6.76 -6.55
C SER A 78 3.61 5.55 -7.50
N VAL A 79 2.79 4.53 -7.21
CA VAL A 79 2.61 3.37 -8.10
C VAL A 79 1.95 3.80 -9.43
N GLN A 80 0.90 4.64 -9.36
CA GLN A 80 0.23 5.15 -10.57
C GLN A 80 1.20 5.89 -11.49
N ASP A 81 2.05 6.74 -10.93
CA ASP A 81 3.03 7.52 -11.71
C ASP A 81 4.03 6.59 -12.41
N GLY A 82 4.54 5.57 -11.71
CA GLY A 82 5.42 4.58 -12.31
C GLY A 82 4.74 3.77 -13.43
N LEU A 83 3.48 3.37 -13.24
CA LEU A 83 2.72 2.64 -14.25
C LEU A 83 2.37 3.52 -15.45
N LYS A 84 2.01 4.78 -15.25
CA LYS A 84 1.73 5.74 -16.32
C LYS A 84 2.97 6.07 -17.13
N ALA A 85 4.13 6.23 -16.48
CA ALA A 85 5.40 6.48 -17.17
C ALA A 85 5.77 5.35 -18.15
N ALA A 86 5.31 4.13 -17.85
CA ALA A 86 5.48 2.96 -18.71
C ALA A 86 4.29 2.71 -19.66
N ASN A 87 3.33 3.64 -19.75
CA ASN A 87 2.11 3.51 -20.55
C ASN A 87 1.25 2.27 -20.20
N ALA A 88 1.29 1.80 -18.95
CA ALA A 88 0.45 0.70 -18.51
C ALA A 88 -1.04 1.12 -18.47
N ASN A 89 -1.92 0.17 -18.73
CA ASN A 89 -3.36 0.44 -18.80
C ASN A 89 -3.99 0.52 -17.40
N VAL A 90 -3.86 1.68 -16.76
CA VAL A 90 -4.56 2.00 -15.51
C VAL A 90 -5.96 2.47 -15.85
N VAL A 91 -6.95 1.60 -15.68
CA VAL A 91 -8.36 1.84 -16.08
C VAL A 91 -9.00 2.87 -15.18
N PHE A 92 -8.76 2.80 -13.86
CA PHE A 92 -9.22 3.82 -12.92
C PHE A 92 -8.33 3.90 -11.67
N PHE A 93 -8.40 5.07 -11.03
CA PHE A 93 -7.81 5.39 -9.75
C PHE A 93 -8.94 5.92 -8.86
N ASP A 94 -9.19 5.28 -7.72
CA ASP A 94 -10.33 5.63 -6.86
C ASP A 94 -10.00 5.43 -5.38
N GLY A 95 -10.82 6.02 -4.51
CA GLY A 95 -10.63 5.94 -3.07
C GLY A 95 -11.84 5.33 -2.35
N ILE A 96 -11.55 4.44 -1.40
CA ILE A 96 -12.52 3.95 -0.42
C ILE A 96 -12.47 4.82 0.85
N THR A 97 -13.42 4.62 1.76
CA THR A 97 -13.37 5.23 3.08
C THR A 97 -12.68 4.27 4.06
N ALA A 98 -11.66 4.76 4.78
CA ALA A 98 -11.02 3.96 5.83
C ALA A 98 -12.05 3.48 6.85
N GLY A 99 -12.01 2.20 7.22
CA GLY A 99 -13.00 1.56 8.10
C GLY A 99 -14.24 1.02 7.38
N GLU A 100 -14.37 1.22 6.06
CA GLU A 100 -15.45 0.65 5.25
C GLU A 100 -15.42 -0.89 5.31
N LYS A 101 -16.60 -1.49 5.30
CA LYS A 101 -16.76 -2.95 5.42
C LYS A 101 -17.46 -3.58 4.23
N ASP A 102 -18.16 -2.79 3.43
CA ASP A 102 -18.87 -3.26 2.24
C ASP A 102 -18.22 -2.70 0.97
N PHE A 103 -17.61 -3.59 0.20
CA PHE A 103 -16.93 -3.29 -1.06
C PHE A 103 -17.69 -3.84 -2.27
N SER A 104 -18.96 -4.21 -2.13
CA SER A 104 -19.77 -4.81 -3.19
C SER A 104 -19.82 -3.95 -4.46
N ALA A 105 -19.97 -2.64 -4.31
CA ALA A 105 -19.97 -1.70 -5.44
C ALA A 105 -18.62 -1.66 -6.16
N LEU A 106 -17.52 -1.61 -5.42
CA LEU A 106 -16.16 -1.67 -5.98
C LEU A 106 -15.94 -3.00 -6.72
N ILE A 107 -16.29 -4.11 -6.11
CA ILE A 107 -16.13 -5.45 -6.69
C ILE A 107 -16.97 -5.61 -7.96
N ALA A 108 -18.20 -5.11 -7.96
CA ALA A 108 -19.03 -5.09 -9.18
C ALA A 108 -18.37 -4.26 -10.30
N ARG A 109 -17.74 -3.13 -9.97
CA ARG A 109 -17.00 -2.31 -10.93
C ARG A 109 -15.75 -3.03 -11.45
N LEU A 110 -14.97 -3.67 -10.58
CA LEU A 110 -13.80 -4.46 -10.97
C LEU A 110 -14.19 -5.54 -11.99
N LYS A 111 -15.31 -6.24 -11.74
CA LYS A 111 -15.84 -7.26 -12.63
C LYS A 111 -16.33 -6.67 -13.96
N LYS A 112 -17.11 -5.59 -13.91
CA LYS A 112 -17.62 -4.89 -15.11
C LYS A 112 -16.51 -4.40 -16.02
N GLU A 113 -15.46 -3.83 -15.43
CA GLU A 113 -14.30 -3.29 -16.16
C GLU A 113 -13.27 -4.37 -16.53
N ASN A 114 -13.52 -5.65 -16.23
CA ASN A 114 -12.59 -6.76 -16.46
C ASN A 114 -11.19 -6.48 -15.89
N ILE A 115 -11.13 -5.99 -14.66
CA ILE A 115 -9.86 -5.70 -13.99
C ILE A 115 -9.19 -7.02 -13.60
N ASP A 116 -7.97 -7.22 -14.07
CA ASP A 116 -7.16 -8.40 -13.75
C ASP A 116 -6.15 -8.15 -12.63
N PHE A 117 -5.88 -6.88 -12.31
CA PHE A 117 -4.97 -6.50 -11.25
C PHE A 117 -5.45 -5.28 -10.46
N VAL A 118 -5.37 -5.36 -9.12
CA VAL A 118 -5.65 -4.24 -8.21
C VAL A 118 -4.41 -3.96 -7.37
N TYR A 119 -3.92 -2.72 -7.41
CA TYR A 119 -3.05 -2.21 -6.35
C TYR A 119 -3.91 -1.46 -5.33
N TYR A 120 -3.80 -1.83 -4.06
CA TYR A 120 -4.49 -1.14 -2.97
C TYR A 120 -3.48 -0.46 -2.04
N GLY A 121 -3.51 0.87 -1.96
CA GLY A 121 -2.78 1.67 -0.99
C GLY A 121 -3.59 1.83 0.29
N GLY A 122 -3.16 1.18 1.37
CA GLY A 122 -3.85 1.21 2.66
C GLY A 122 -3.39 0.11 3.61
N TYR A 123 -4.30 -0.35 4.45
CA TYR A 123 -4.00 -1.30 5.52
C TYR A 123 -4.75 -2.62 5.38
N TYR A 124 -4.33 -3.62 6.18
CA TYR A 124 -4.83 -4.99 6.12
C TYR A 124 -6.34 -5.17 6.42
N PRO A 125 -7.03 -4.33 7.24
CA PRO A 125 -8.44 -4.57 7.52
C PRO A 125 -9.32 -4.46 6.28
N GLU A 126 -9.18 -3.40 5.51
CA GLU A 126 -9.92 -3.18 4.27
C GLU A 126 -9.49 -4.15 3.18
N MET A 127 -8.17 -4.41 3.03
CA MET A 127 -7.67 -5.40 2.08
C MET A 127 -8.29 -6.77 2.33
N GLY A 128 -8.33 -7.22 3.59
CA GLY A 128 -8.90 -8.52 3.95
C GLY A 128 -10.38 -8.62 3.60
N GLN A 129 -11.16 -7.56 3.83
CA GLN A 129 -12.58 -7.51 3.46
C GLN A 129 -12.78 -7.52 1.95
N MET A 130 -11.97 -6.73 1.20
CA MET A 130 -12.03 -6.71 -0.28
C MET A 130 -11.71 -8.09 -0.85
N LEU A 131 -10.66 -8.75 -0.38
CA LEU A 131 -10.28 -10.09 -0.83
C LEU A 131 -11.41 -11.09 -0.59
N ARG A 132 -11.95 -11.13 0.63
CA ARG A 132 -13.04 -12.05 0.99
C ARG A 132 -14.26 -11.84 0.10
N GLN A 133 -14.70 -10.59 -0.08
CA GLN A 133 -15.85 -10.28 -0.90
C GLN A 133 -15.59 -10.53 -2.39
N ALA A 134 -14.39 -10.23 -2.90
CA ALA A 134 -14.01 -10.54 -4.28
C ALA A 134 -14.07 -12.05 -4.55
N ARG A 135 -13.49 -12.86 -3.69
CA ARG A 135 -13.49 -14.32 -3.86
C ARG A 135 -14.87 -14.93 -3.69
N SER A 136 -15.73 -14.40 -2.81
CA SER A 136 -17.10 -14.89 -2.62
C SER A 136 -17.97 -14.78 -3.87
N VAL A 137 -17.67 -13.82 -4.77
CA VAL A 137 -18.35 -13.68 -6.08
C VAL A 137 -17.57 -14.27 -7.25
N GLY A 138 -16.52 -15.05 -6.97
CA GLY A 138 -15.71 -15.73 -7.97
C GLY A 138 -14.75 -14.81 -8.75
N LEU A 139 -14.47 -13.60 -8.27
CA LEU A 139 -13.52 -12.70 -8.92
C LEU A 139 -12.09 -13.18 -8.69
N LYS A 140 -11.34 -13.41 -9.78
CA LYS A 140 -9.97 -13.94 -9.77
C LYS A 140 -8.89 -12.85 -9.88
N THR A 141 -9.27 -11.59 -9.84
CA THR A 141 -8.34 -10.44 -9.90
C THR A 141 -7.19 -10.63 -8.91
N GLN A 142 -5.97 -10.38 -9.36
CA GLN A 142 -4.78 -10.35 -8.52
C GLN A 142 -4.76 -9.08 -7.69
N PHE A 143 -4.45 -9.18 -6.40
CA PHE A 143 -4.32 -8.04 -5.52
C PHE A 143 -2.88 -7.86 -5.04
N MET A 144 -2.46 -6.60 -4.91
CA MET A 144 -1.18 -6.21 -4.33
C MET A 144 -1.37 -5.01 -3.41
N GLY A 145 -0.60 -4.96 -2.33
CA GLY A 145 -0.58 -3.80 -1.45
C GLY A 145 0.79 -3.54 -0.81
N PRO A 146 0.93 -2.42 -0.10
CA PRO A 146 2.15 -2.05 0.61
C PRO A 146 2.33 -2.86 1.91
N GLU A 147 3.42 -2.59 2.65
CA GLU A 147 3.70 -3.31 3.91
C GLU A 147 2.57 -3.17 4.96
N GLY A 148 1.77 -2.09 4.90
CA GLY A 148 0.60 -1.90 5.76
C GLY A 148 -0.46 -3.00 5.64
N VAL A 149 -0.49 -3.73 4.53
CA VAL A 149 -1.35 -4.92 4.37
C VAL A 149 -0.67 -6.21 4.81
N GLY A 150 0.67 -6.21 4.96
CA GLY A 150 1.48 -7.37 5.31
C GLY A 150 1.41 -7.76 6.80
N ASN A 151 0.22 -7.86 7.35
CA ASN A 151 -0.05 -8.20 8.74
C ASN A 151 -0.62 -9.61 8.87
N ALA A 152 -0.18 -10.38 9.86
CA ALA A 152 -0.71 -11.73 10.12
C ALA A 152 -2.24 -11.74 10.33
N SER A 153 -2.82 -10.65 10.85
CA SER A 153 -4.27 -10.52 11.01
C SER A 153 -5.04 -10.45 9.68
N LEU A 154 -4.37 -10.22 8.56
CA LEU A 154 -5.01 -10.28 7.24
C LEU A 154 -5.65 -11.66 7.00
N SER A 155 -4.90 -12.73 7.31
CA SER A 155 -5.40 -14.11 7.16
C SER A 155 -6.59 -14.41 8.06
N ASN A 156 -6.70 -13.77 9.22
CA ASN A 156 -7.86 -13.91 10.11
C ASN A 156 -9.13 -13.29 9.50
N ILE A 157 -8.98 -12.23 8.69
CA ILE A 157 -10.11 -11.54 8.04
C ILE A 157 -10.46 -12.20 6.71
N ALA A 158 -9.46 -12.49 5.89
CA ALA A 158 -9.64 -12.96 4.52
C ALA A 158 -9.71 -14.48 4.41
N GLY A 159 -9.14 -15.23 5.37
CA GLY A 159 -8.97 -16.69 5.24
C GLY A 159 -8.21 -17.05 3.97
N ASP A 160 -8.66 -18.10 3.29
CA ASP A 160 -8.08 -18.58 2.03
C ASP A 160 -8.16 -17.56 0.88
N ALA A 161 -9.01 -16.53 1.02
CA ALA A 161 -9.11 -15.45 0.04
C ALA A 161 -7.83 -14.57 -0.04
N ALA A 162 -6.96 -14.64 0.97
CA ALA A 162 -5.66 -13.96 0.98
C ALA A 162 -4.62 -14.68 0.13
N GLU A 163 -4.87 -15.93 -0.26
CA GLU A 163 -3.89 -16.70 -1.01
C GLU A 163 -3.57 -16.04 -2.35
N GLY A 164 -2.28 -15.97 -2.65
CA GLY A 164 -1.78 -15.34 -3.87
C GLY A 164 -1.76 -13.81 -3.85
N MET A 165 -2.16 -13.15 -2.76
CA MET A 165 -1.98 -11.70 -2.64
C MET A 165 -0.50 -11.33 -2.58
N LEU A 166 -0.14 -10.24 -3.25
CA LEU A 166 1.22 -9.72 -3.29
C LEU A 166 1.39 -8.56 -2.29
N VAL A 167 2.56 -8.49 -1.67
CA VAL A 167 2.90 -7.44 -0.70
C VAL A 167 4.31 -6.93 -0.94
N THR A 168 4.49 -5.61 -0.96
CA THR A 168 5.83 -5.03 -0.86
C THR A 168 6.24 -4.95 0.60
N MET A 169 7.38 -5.52 0.93
CA MET A 169 7.92 -5.53 2.30
C MET A 169 9.34 -4.96 2.32
N PRO A 170 9.78 -4.35 3.42
CA PRO A 170 11.19 -4.01 3.61
C PRO A 170 12.07 -5.26 3.52
N LYS A 171 13.32 -5.08 3.06
CA LYS A 171 14.30 -6.17 3.08
C LYS A 171 14.50 -6.68 4.52
N ARG A 172 14.43 -7.99 4.68
CA ARG A 172 14.67 -8.66 5.97
C ARG A 172 16.18 -8.75 6.23
N TYR A 173 16.75 -7.72 6.83
CA TYR A 173 18.20 -7.68 7.16
C TYR A 173 18.60 -8.70 8.24
N ASP A 174 17.66 -9.11 9.10
CA ASP A 174 17.84 -10.18 10.09
C ASP A 174 18.06 -11.55 9.46
N GLN A 175 17.66 -11.74 8.21
CA GLN A 175 17.85 -12.97 7.43
C GLN A 175 19.01 -12.87 6.43
N ASP A 176 19.67 -11.72 6.33
CA ASP A 176 20.82 -11.54 5.43
C ASP A 176 22.06 -12.19 6.05
N PRO A 177 22.71 -13.17 5.35
CA PRO A 177 23.92 -13.82 5.86
C PRO A 177 25.06 -12.86 6.19
N ALA A 178 25.10 -11.68 5.55
CA ALA A 178 26.11 -10.65 5.81
C ALA A 178 25.91 -9.92 7.16
N ASN A 179 24.75 -10.11 7.81
CA ASN A 179 24.40 -9.48 9.09
C ASN A 179 24.40 -10.48 10.28
N LYS A 180 24.95 -11.67 10.07
CA LYS A 180 25.08 -12.70 11.12
C LYS A 180 26.45 -12.64 11.77
#